data_bcf3b7e11887003357df63c68c93879e
#
_entry.id   bcf3b7e11887003357df63c68c93879e
#
_cell.length_a   1.000
_cell.length_b   1.000
_cell.length_c   1.000
_cell.angle_alpha   90.00
_cell.angle_beta   90.00
_cell.angle_gamma   90.00
#
_symmetry.space_group_name_H-M   'P 1'
#
loop_
_entity.id
_entity.type
_entity.pdbx_description
1 polymer ?
#
loop_
_entity_poly.entity_id
_entity_poly.type
_entity_poly.pdbx_seq_one_letter_code
_entity_poly.pdbx_strand_id
1 'polypeptide(L)'
;MLSLSVAVLLLIRVLITRFSFSNALENLEPIREESPLLKPKVMIVILARNSEHSLPYYLGCIERLDYPKDRIAIWAATDHNSENTAAMLQEWLSRIEGLQFLEISSYVDELGPKQWPDSRFTHVMKLRQAALRSARAQWADYILFADSDNLLTNPRVLSQLMAENRTLVAPMLESRTLYSNFWCGMTSQGYYKRTEEYIPIRNRKRTGCHAVPMIHSTMLLDLRRKASRALTFYPAHRHYLWALDDIMVFSFSARQAGVQMFVCNWEHYGYLPVPLRSQQTLEEEVDSFVHTLTEVTLEPSYYLNIPPRNKDRMAFSEIYVINLKRRVDRRERMLRTLEVLGIEVTFTDAVDGKALNSSQLLALGIEMLPGYKDPYSNRVLTRGEIGCFLSHYNIWTQVLARQQQQTLVLEDDIRFEPDFKSRLKAIMSDVQRARLDWDLIYVGRKRLQVKHPESWVQGLKNLVKPDYSYWTLGYVLSLQGAKKLLDAKPLGKMLPVDEFLPVMFNKHPKEEYMAYFEKRNLLAFSVEPLLLYPTHYTGEPGYVSDTETSTIWDDESIGTDWDRQHIHVNHNRGDASSMPISDRDHRDEL
;
A
#
# COMPACT_ATOMS: atom_id res chain seq x y z
N MET A 1 53.92 -6.65 38.03
CA MET A 1 54.15 -5.81 36.82
C MET A 1 52.99 -5.93 35.80
N LEU A 2 52.13 -6.92 35.85
CA LEU A 2 50.98 -7.05 34.93
C LEU A 2 49.76 -6.16 35.23
N SER A 3 49.63 -5.62 36.45
CA SER A 3 48.48 -4.79 36.83
C SER A 3 48.53 -3.34 36.35
N LEU A 4 49.74 -2.79 36.17
CA LEU A 4 49.94 -1.41 35.72
C LEU A 4 49.62 -1.23 34.22
N SER A 5 49.92 -2.25 33.42
CA SER A 5 49.66 -2.23 31.95
C SER A 5 48.17 -2.28 31.63
N VAL A 6 47.37 -2.99 32.39
CA VAL A 6 45.90 -3.09 32.19
C VAL A 6 45.20 -1.78 32.60
N ALA A 7 45.66 -1.15 33.69
CA ALA A 7 45.13 0.13 34.15
C ALA A 7 45.46 1.28 33.14
N VAL A 8 46.64 1.26 32.54
CA VAL A 8 47.06 2.25 31.50
C VAL A 8 46.25 2.03 30.22
N LEU A 9 46.00 0.78 29.80
CA LEU A 9 45.16 0.45 28.63
C LEU A 9 43.70 0.83 28.83
N LEU A 10 43.15 0.66 30.05
CA LEU A 10 41.82 1.11 30.41
C LEU A 10 41.69 2.63 30.46
N LEU A 11 42.71 3.34 30.99
CA LEU A 11 42.76 4.80 30.98
C LEU A 11 42.87 5.37 29.54
N ILE A 12 43.68 4.74 28.68
CA ILE A 12 43.79 5.11 27.28
C ILE A 12 42.45 4.85 26.54
N ARG A 13 41.77 3.74 26.80
CA ARG A 13 40.42 3.51 26.23
C ARG A 13 39.38 4.51 26.71
N VAL A 14 39.38 4.88 27.98
CA VAL A 14 38.45 5.88 28.54
C VAL A 14 38.79 7.27 28.01
N LEU A 15 40.06 7.61 27.82
CA LEU A 15 40.50 8.87 27.19
C LEU A 15 40.15 8.92 25.69
N ILE A 16 40.32 7.82 24.95
CA ILE A 16 39.96 7.76 23.52
C ILE A 16 38.41 7.82 23.36
N THR A 17 37.62 7.15 24.21
CA THR A 17 36.18 7.27 24.17
C THR A 17 35.69 8.65 24.61
N ARG A 18 36.31 9.30 25.61
CA ARG A 18 35.99 10.69 25.97
C ARG A 18 36.45 11.69 24.87
N PHE A 19 37.57 11.45 24.22
CA PHE A 19 38.02 12.30 23.09
C PHE A 19 37.11 12.15 21.86
N SER A 20 36.63 10.93 21.57
CA SER A 20 35.66 10.71 20.50
C SER A 20 34.28 11.30 20.82
N PHE A 21 33.87 11.25 22.09
CA PHE A 21 32.60 11.88 22.54
C PHE A 21 32.72 13.41 22.61
N SER A 22 33.90 13.97 23.02
CA SER A 22 34.17 15.42 23.04
C SER A 22 34.17 15.99 21.63
N ASN A 23 34.83 15.32 20.67
CA ASN A 23 34.85 15.79 19.28
C ASN A 23 33.47 15.67 18.57
N ALA A 24 32.60 14.77 19.02
CA ALA A 24 31.19 14.70 18.54
C ALA A 24 30.33 15.85 19.12
N LEU A 25 30.66 16.33 20.32
CA LEU A 25 30.00 17.49 20.97
C LEU A 25 30.53 18.84 20.52
N GLU A 26 31.86 18.94 20.21
CA GLU A 26 32.48 20.20 19.76
C GLU A 26 32.06 20.64 18.34
N ASN A 27 31.44 19.77 17.55
CA ASN A 27 30.87 20.14 16.25
C ASN A 27 29.47 20.75 16.32
N LEU A 28 28.90 20.90 17.52
CA LEU A 28 27.68 21.66 17.75
C LEU A 28 28.03 23.13 17.96
N GLU A 29 28.26 23.88 16.89
CA GLU A 29 28.22 25.36 17.01
C GLU A 29 26.85 25.74 17.60
N PRO A 30 26.79 26.66 18.57
CA PRO A 30 25.54 27.15 19.10
C PRO A 30 24.72 27.69 17.94
N ILE A 31 23.52 27.13 17.77
CA ILE A 31 22.55 27.55 16.77
C ILE A 31 22.17 28.98 17.12
N ARG A 32 22.55 29.96 16.29
CA ARG A 32 22.04 31.33 16.40
C ARG A 32 20.59 31.30 15.92
N GLU A 33 19.68 31.23 16.83
CA GLU A 33 18.26 31.47 16.54
C GLU A 33 18.06 32.94 16.20
N GLU A 34 17.42 33.25 15.07
CA GLU A 34 17.04 34.63 14.73
C GLU A 34 16.19 35.25 15.84
N SER A 35 15.28 34.47 16.37
CA SER A 35 14.47 34.77 17.54
C SER A 35 13.85 33.46 18.03
N PRO A 36 13.78 33.20 19.35
CA PRO A 36 13.05 32.06 19.88
C PRO A 36 11.53 32.13 19.63
N LEU A 37 11.04 33.28 19.17
CA LEU A 37 9.63 33.48 18.81
C LEU A 37 9.31 33.13 17.36
N LEU A 38 10.31 33.01 16.49
CA LEU A 38 10.13 32.70 15.08
C LEU A 38 10.47 31.25 14.79
N LYS A 39 9.56 30.56 14.09
CA LYS A 39 9.87 29.21 13.58
C LYS A 39 11.00 29.29 12.55
N PRO A 40 11.90 28.30 12.47
CA PRO A 40 12.96 28.23 11.46
C PRO A 40 12.42 28.33 10.03
N LYS A 41 13.19 28.91 9.12
CA LYS A 41 12.86 28.96 7.70
C LYS A 41 13.20 27.63 7.02
N VAL A 42 12.24 27.03 6.32
CA VAL A 42 12.37 25.75 5.63
C VAL A 42 12.25 25.96 4.13
N MET A 43 13.18 25.43 3.36
CA MET A 43 13.01 25.27 1.92
C MET A 43 12.54 23.86 1.61
N ILE A 44 11.41 23.70 0.92
CA ILE A 44 10.91 22.41 0.42
C ILE A 44 11.31 22.29 -1.04
N VAL A 45 11.95 21.18 -1.38
CA VAL A 45 12.43 20.88 -2.74
C VAL A 45 11.44 19.92 -3.40
N ILE A 46 10.92 20.33 -4.54
CA ILE A 46 10.01 19.54 -5.37
C ILE A 46 10.70 19.23 -6.69
N LEU A 47 11.05 17.96 -6.90
CA LEU A 47 11.52 17.43 -8.17
C LEU A 47 10.42 16.56 -8.75
N ALA A 48 9.80 17.00 -9.84
CA ALA A 48 8.68 16.30 -10.44
C ALA A 48 8.98 15.95 -11.90
N ARG A 49 8.87 14.67 -12.23
CA ARG A 49 8.98 14.16 -13.60
C ARG A 49 7.98 13.04 -13.80
N ASN A 50 7.09 13.17 -14.81
CA ASN A 50 6.04 12.21 -15.09
C ASN A 50 5.22 11.86 -13.81
N SER A 51 4.83 12.89 -13.06
CA SER A 51 4.19 12.80 -11.75
C SER A 51 2.74 13.29 -11.75
N GLU A 52 2.10 13.40 -12.93
CA GLU A 52 0.71 13.87 -13.06
C GLU A 52 -0.23 13.10 -12.12
N HIS A 53 -0.01 11.81 -11.95
CA HIS A 53 -0.82 10.92 -11.12
C HIS A 53 -0.63 11.15 -9.62
N SER A 54 0.56 11.53 -9.17
CA SER A 54 0.91 11.68 -7.75
C SER A 54 0.88 13.13 -7.27
N LEU A 55 1.23 14.06 -8.15
CA LEU A 55 1.44 15.47 -7.83
C LEU A 55 0.26 16.13 -7.12
N PRO A 56 -1.02 15.92 -7.51
CA PRO A 56 -2.15 16.51 -6.81
C PRO A 56 -2.20 16.16 -5.32
N TYR A 57 -1.94 14.93 -4.98
CA TYR A 57 -1.99 14.44 -3.59
C TYR A 57 -0.74 14.85 -2.82
N TYR A 58 0.42 14.80 -3.48
CA TYR A 58 1.68 15.28 -2.91
C TYR A 58 1.59 16.76 -2.52
N LEU A 59 1.15 17.61 -3.45
CA LEU A 59 0.99 19.05 -3.19
C LEU A 59 -0.05 19.31 -2.10
N GLY A 60 -1.15 18.55 -2.09
CA GLY A 60 -2.11 18.60 -1.01
C GLY A 60 -1.52 18.25 0.36
N CYS A 61 -0.58 17.31 0.44
CA CYS A 61 0.15 17.04 1.68
C CYS A 61 1.02 18.25 2.10
N ILE A 62 1.72 18.88 1.16
CA ILE A 62 2.55 20.07 1.43
C ILE A 62 1.68 21.24 1.92
N GLU A 63 0.50 21.46 1.33
CA GLU A 63 -0.45 22.48 1.74
C GLU A 63 -0.94 22.29 3.18
N ARG A 64 -1.13 21.05 3.60
CA ARG A 64 -1.63 20.66 4.92
C ARG A 64 -0.56 20.55 6.01
N LEU A 65 0.72 20.81 5.70
CA LEU A 65 1.75 20.87 6.73
C LEU A 65 1.39 21.91 7.82
N ASP A 66 1.42 21.48 9.06
CA ASP A 66 1.24 22.32 10.25
C ASP A 66 2.53 23.10 10.53
N TYR A 67 2.80 24.07 9.66
CA TYR A 67 3.96 24.95 9.72
C TYR A 67 3.60 26.32 9.14
N PRO A 68 4.12 27.44 9.72
CA PRO A 68 3.83 28.77 9.22
C PRO A 68 4.20 28.92 7.75
N LYS A 69 3.24 29.32 6.91
CA LYS A 69 3.44 29.36 5.44
C LYS A 69 4.46 30.43 5.03
N ASP A 70 4.55 31.52 5.76
CA ASP A 70 5.54 32.59 5.59
C ASP A 70 6.97 32.13 5.94
N ARG A 71 7.12 30.97 6.60
CA ARG A 71 8.41 30.35 6.91
C ARG A 71 8.77 29.19 5.99
N ILE A 72 7.95 28.91 4.97
CA ILE A 72 8.21 27.92 3.94
C ILE A 72 8.59 28.61 2.63
N ALA A 73 9.70 28.21 2.04
CA ALA A 73 10.06 28.53 0.66
C ALA A 73 9.98 27.27 -0.20
N ILE A 74 9.53 27.39 -1.44
CA ILE A 74 9.45 26.27 -2.38
C ILE A 74 10.54 26.44 -3.44
N TRP A 75 11.31 25.39 -3.66
CA TRP A 75 12.18 25.25 -4.81
C TRP A 75 11.66 24.09 -5.66
N ALA A 76 11.22 24.37 -6.88
CA ALA A 76 10.62 23.35 -7.73
C ALA A 76 11.36 23.26 -9.06
N ALA A 77 11.56 22.04 -9.54
CA ALA A 77 12.08 21.76 -10.88
C ALA A 77 11.33 20.59 -11.50
N THR A 78 11.15 20.68 -12.81
CA THR A 78 10.56 19.62 -13.62
C THR A 78 11.25 19.55 -14.96
N ASP A 79 11.40 18.33 -15.50
CA ASP A 79 12.07 18.11 -16.76
C ASP A 79 11.49 16.88 -17.49
N HIS A 80 11.70 16.81 -18.81
CA HIS A 80 11.43 15.62 -19.65
C HIS A 80 10.07 14.96 -19.42
N ASN A 81 9.00 15.75 -19.24
CA ASN A 81 7.66 15.24 -19.03
C ASN A 81 7.00 14.82 -20.35
N SER A 82 6.40 13.65 -20.35
CA SER A 82 5.51 13.16 -21.42
C SER A 82 4.03 13.46 -21.15
N GLU A 83 3.72 14.15 -20.04
CA GLU A 83 2.38 14.40 -19.50
C GLU A 83 2.26 15.81 -18.87
N ASN A 84 1.14 16.11 -18.21
CA ASN A 84 0.81 17.47 -17.72
C ASN A 84 1.55 17.90 -16.44
N THR A 85 2.53 17.15 -15.94
CA THR A 85 3.27 17.45 -14.69
C THR A 85 3.72 18.92 -14.60
N ALA A 86 4.34 19.44 -15.68
CA ALA A 86 4.85 20.81 -15.69
C ALA A 86 3.72 21.85 -15.60
N ALA A 87 2.63 21.66 -16.33
CA ALA A 87 1.48 22.55 -16.33
C ALA A 87 0.79 22.58 -14.95
N MET A 88 0.62 21.41 -14.32
CA MET A 88 0.02 21.31 -12.98
C MET A 88 0.89 22.00 -11.94
N LEU A 89 2.21 21.79 -12.00
CA LEU A 89 3.14 22.45 -11.07
C LEU A 89 3.11 23.97 -11.24
N GLN A 90 3.07 24.46 -12.48
CA GLN A 90 2.97 25.87 -12.78
C GLN A 90 1.63 26.48 -12.32
N GLU A 91 0.51 25.79 -12.54
CA GLU A 91 -0.80 26.19 -12.05
C GLU A 91 -0.79 26.33 -10.52
N TRP A 92 -0.28 25.32 -9.83
CA TRP A 92 -0.19 25.32 -8.37
C TRP A 92 0.66 26.46 -7.86
N LEU A 93 1.85 26.66 -8.41
CA LEU A 93 2.77 27.72 -8.00
C LEU A 93 2.21 29.13 -8.23
N SER A 94 1.39 29.32 -9.28
CA SER A 94 0.76 30.60 -9.57
C SER A 94 -0.34 31.00 -8.55
N ARG A 95 -0.88 30.03 -7.82
CA ARG A 95 -1.99 30.23 -6.86
C ARG A 95 -1.55 30.31 -5.41
N ILE A 96 -0.29 29.95 -5.12
CA ILE A 96 0.24 30.01 -3.76
C ILE A 96 0.85 31.38 -3.52
N GLU A 97 0.22 32.17 -2.65
CA GLU A 97 0.75 33.48 -2.24
C GLU A 97 1.95 33.32 -1.30
N GLY A 98 2.98 34.16 -1.53
CA GLY A 98 4.12 34.29 -0.61
C GLY A 98 5.25 33.26 -0.76
N LEU A 99 5.16 32.32 -1.69
CA LEU A 99 6.20 31.35 -1.93
C LEU A 99 7.14 31.80 -3.07
N GLN A 100 8.46 31.74 -2.82
CA GLN A 100 9.44 32.05 -3.85
C GLN A 100 9.64 30.83 -4.74
N PHE A 101 9.39 31.03 -6.03
CA PHE A 101 9.63 30.01 -7.07
C PHE A 101 10.94 30.24 -7.78
N LEU A 102 11.65 29.15 -8.06
CA LEU A 102 12.85 29.15 -8.88
C LEU A 102 12.83 27.94 -9.84
N GLU A 103 12.75 28.28 -11.10
CA GLU A 103 13.21 27.54 -12.27
C GLU A 103 12.47 26.27 -12.73
N ILE A 104 11.90 26.37 -13.91
CA ILE A 104 11.53 25.22 -14.77
C ILE A 104 12.59 25.14 -15.87
N SER A 105 13.31 24.02 -15.94
CA SER A 105 14.15 23.70 -17.10
C SER A 105 13.49 22.55 -17.88
N SER A 106 13.23 22.76 -19.16
CA SER A 106 12.74 21.72 -20.06
C SER A 106 13.86 21.28 -20.99
N TYR A 107 14.21 20.02 -20.93
CA TYR A 107 15.08 19.36 -21.91
C TYR A 107 14.30 18.19 -22.54
N VAL A 108 14.57 17.91 -23.81
CA VAL A 108 14.00 16.74 -24.49
C VAL A 108 14.88 15.53 -24.16
N ASP A 109 14.26 14.44 -23.71
CA ASP A 109 14.97 13.20 -23.42
C ASP A 109 14.87 12.25 -24.62
N GLU A 110 16.00 11.73 -25.04
CA GLU A 110 16.08 10.73 -26.10
C GLU A 110 15.77 9.32 -25.59
N LEU A 111 15.71 9.15 -24.27
CA LEU A 111 15.53 7.87 -23.58
C LEU A 111 14.14 7.79 -22.96
N GLY A 112 13.57 6.59 -22.95
CA GLY A 112 12.24 6.35 -22.36
C GLY A 112 12.14 6.75 -20.89
N PRO A 113 10.93 7.05 -20.40
CA PRO A 113 10.67 7.65 -19.08
C PRO A 113 11.21 6.84 -17.88
N LYS A 114 11.54 5.57 -18.09
CA LYS A 114 12.00 4.64 -17.05
C LYS A 114 13.49 4.34 -17.03
N GLN A 115 14.20 4.71 -18.07
CA GLN A 115 15.62 4.41 -18.12
C GLN A 115 16.38 5.35 -17.20
N TRP A 116 17.29 4.80 -16.42
CA TRP A 116 18.18 5.53 -15.52
C TRP A 116 19.65 5.41 -15.97
N PRO A 117 20.03 6.07 -17.09
CA PRO A 117 21.42 6.16 -17.47
C PRO A 117 22.20 7.10 -16.53
N ASP A 118 23.51 7.05 -16.58
CA ASP A 118 24.40 7.93 -15.77
C ASP A 118 24.11 9.42 -15.98
N SER A 119 23.63 9.80 -17.17
CA SER A 119 23.21 11.18 -17.46
C SER A 119 22.03 11.61 -16.60
N ARG A 120 21.03 10.74 -16.40
CA ARG A 120 19.84 11.02 -15.57
C ARG A 120 20.22 11.12 -14.08
N PHE A 121 21.02 10.19 -13.56
CA PHE A 121 21.55 10.32 -12.19
C PHE A 121 22.32 11.62 -12.00
N THR A 122 23.20 11.94 -12.96
CA THR A 122 23.95 13.20 -12.96
C THR A 122 23.03 14.41 -12.95
N HIS A 123 21.96 14.38 -13.74
CA HIS A 123 21.01 15.48 -13.82
C HIS A 123 20.24 15.69 -12.50
N VAL A 124 19.69 14.64 -11.93
CA VAL A 124 19.01 14.68 -10.62
C VAL A 124 19.95 15.18 -9.52
N MET A 125 21.19 14.69 -9.48
CA MET A 125 22.19 15.17 -8.52
C MET A 125 22.49 16.66 -8.69
N LYS A 126 22.58 17.17 -9.93
CA LYS A 126 22.77 18.60 -10.22
C LYS A 126 21.60 19.44 -9.74
N LEU A 127 20.36 18.96 -9.96
CA LEU A 127 19.14 19.65 -9.49
C LEU A 127 19.08 19.71 -7.96
N ARG A 128 19.32 18.60 -7.27
CA ARG A 128 19.39 18.56 -5.79
C ARG A 128 20.52 19.48 -5.27
N GLN A 129 21.65 19.52 -5.96
CA GLN A 129 22.76 20.43 -5.62
C GLN A 129 22.40 21.90 -5.84
N ALA A 130 21.65 22.21 -6.90
CA ALA A 130 21.16 23.57 -7.17
C ALA A 130 20.18 24.02 -6.08
N ALA A 131 19.25 23.16 -5.71
CA ALA A 131 18.32 23.41 -4.59
C ALA A 131 19.07 23.67 -3.28
N LEU A 132 20.08 22.86 -2.96
CA LEU A 132 20.90 23.04 -1.76
C LEU A 132 21.67 24.38 -1.77
N ARG A 133 22.17 24.79 -2.91
CA ARG A 133 22.82 26.11 -3.07
C ARG A 133 21.80 27.24 -2.90
N SER A 134 20.64 27.12 -3.51
CA SER A 134 19.56 28.10 -3.41
C SER A 134 19.09 28.26 -1.95
N ALA A 135 18.89 27.15 -1.22
CA ALA A 135 18.52 27.19 0.18
C ALA A 135 19.53 27.95 1.04
N ARG A 136 20.81 27.72 0.81
CA ARG A 136 21.89 28.45 1.50
C ARG A 136 21.93 29.93 1.12
N ALA A 137 21.74 30.27 -0.16
CA ALA A 137 21.73 31.65 -0.63
C ALA A 137 20.53 32.43 -0.09
N GLN A 138 19.40 31.75 0.16
CA GLN A 138 18.16 32.33 0.71
C GLN A 138 18.10 32.29 2.25
N TRP A 139 19.17 31.89 2.90
CA TRP A 139 19.26 31.79 4.36
C TRP A 139 18.20 30.88 4.97
N ALA A 140 17.88 29.77 4.31
CA ALA A 140 17.02 28.76 4.90
C ALA A 140 17.77 28.05 6.03
N ASP A 141 17.07 27.85 7.16
CA ASP A 141 17.59 27.09 8.30
C ASP A 141 17.62 25.60 8.02
N TYR A 142 16.59 25.13 7.30
CA TYR A 142 16.43 23.74 6.90
C TYR A 142 16.10 23.62 5.42
N ILE A 143 16.45 22.47 4.86
CA ILE A 143 15.97 22.06 3.54
C ILE A 143 15.34 20.67 3.66
N LEU A 144 14.10 20.54 3.14
CA LEU A 144 13.38 19.28 3.02
C LEU A 144 13.42 18.84 1.56
N PHE A 145 14.05 17.72 1.30
CA PHE A 145 13.88 17.00 0.05
C PHE A 145 12.70 16.03 0.23
N ALA A 146 11.79 16.00 -0.71
CA ALA A 146 10.68 15.06 -0.74
C ALA A 146 10.31 14.80 -2.20
N ASP A 147 10.47 13.57 -2.65
CA ASP A 147 10.14 13.19 -4.01
C ASP A 147 8.64 13.32 -4.26
N SER A 148 8.23 13.67 -5.47
CA SER A 148 6.86 14.08 -5.83
C SER A 148 5.79 12.98 -5.76
N ASP A 149 6.19 11.77 -5.40
CA ASP A 149 5.35 10.60 -5.14
C ASP A 149 5.32 10.19 -3.65
N ASN A 150 6.05 10.92 -2.80
CA ASN A 150 6.10 10.68 -1.36
C ASN A 150 5.02 11.48 -0.63
N LEU A 151 4.06 10.79 -0.04
CA LEU A 151 2.87 11.37 0.57
C LEU A 151 3.09 11.60 2.07
N LEU A 152 3.36 12.83 2.48
CA LEU A 152 3.54 13.21 3.88
C LEU A 152 2.19 13.44 4.57
N THR A 153 1.60 12.38 5.10
CA THR A 153 0.26 12.41 5.68
C THR A 153 0.21 12.98 7.10
N ASN A 154 1.34 13.01 7.79
CA ASN A 154 1.42 13.64 9.12
C ASN A 154 1.74 15.13 8.97
N PRO A 155 0.78 16.04 9.27
CA PRO A 155 1.00 17.48 9.10
C PRO A 155 2.11 18.04 10.00
N ARG A 156 2.42 17.37 11.13
CA ARG A 156 3.45 17.82 12.09
C ARG A 156 4.86 17.30 11.78
N VAL A 157 5.06 16.65 10.63
CA VAL A 157 6.34 15.99 10.30
C VAL A 157 7.55 16.94 10.40
N LEU A 158 7.43 18.19 9.94
CA LEU A 158 8.54 19.15 10.02
C LEU A 158 8.94 19.43 11.46
N SER A 159 8.00 19.81 12.32
CA SER A 159 8.26 20.14 13.73
C SER A 159 8.80 18.93 14.50
N GLN A 160 8.30 17.73 14.21
CA GLN A 160 8.77 16.49 14.83
C GLN A 160 10.20 16.14 14.43
N LEU A 161 10.54 16.23 13.14
CA LEU A 161 11.90 15.98 12.67
C LEU A 161 12.90 17.03 13.17
N MET A 162 12.49 18.30 13.26
CA MET A 162 13.33 19.35 13.83
C MET A 162 13.62 19.12 15.31
N ALA A 163 12.62 18.61 16.06
CA ALA A 163 12.76 18.29 17.48
C ALA A 163 13.82 17.22 17.77
N GLU A 164 14.11 16.34 16.80
CA GLU A 164 15.17 15.33 16.91
C GLU A 164 16.58 15.94 16.95
N ASN A 165 16.70 17.22 16.58
CA ASN A 165 17.95 17.98 16.65
C ASN A 165 19.13 17.27 15.97
N ARG A 166 18.92 16.76 14.75
CA ARG A 166 19.92 16.04 13.93
C ARG A 166 20.32 16.86 12.72
N THR A 167 21.57 16.66 12.25
CA THR A 167 22.04 17.30 11.01
C THR A 167 21.28 16.79 9.80
N LEU A 168 21.00 15.49 9.76
CA LEU A 168 20.33 14.82 8.65
C LEU A 168 19.38 13.75 9.20
N VAL A 169 18.08 13.91 8.94
CA VAL A 169 17.04 13.05 9.48
C VAL A 169 15.94 12.82 8.44
N ALA A 170 15.41 11.61 8.38
CA ALA A 170 14.30 11.24 7.53
C ALA A 170 13.11 10.76 8.36
N PRO A 171 11.87 11.07 7.96
CA PRO A 171 10.72 10.35 8.45
C PRO A 171 10.71 8.97 7.81
N MET A 172 10.43 7.91 8.55
CA MET A 172 10.20 6.61 7.94
C MET A 172 8.88 6.63 7.18
N LEU A 173 8.96 6.43 5.86
CA LEU A 173 7.79 6.31 5.00
C LEU A 173 7.45 4.83 4.78
N GLU A 174 6.17 4.55 4.66
CA GLU A 174 5.67 3.19 4.51
C GLU A 174 5.27 2.92 3.06
N SER A 175 5.59 1.73 2.58
CA SER A 175 5.04 1.20 1.35
C SER A 175 4.13 0.02 1.65
N ARG A 176 3.37 -0.43 0.67
CA ARG A 176 2.58 -1.67 0.76
C ARG A 176 3.42 -2.94 0.95
N THR A 177 4.75 -2.84 0.71
CA THR A 177 5.70 -3.93 0.92
C THR A 177 6.61 -3.66 2.12
N LEU A 178 7.67 -4.41 2.24
CA LEU A 178 8.72 -4.15 3.22
C LEU A 178 9.70 -3.04 2.81
N TYR A 179 9.47 -2.37 1.70
CA TYR A 179 10.29 -1.25 1.24
C TYR A 179 10.02 0.02 2.05
N SER A 180 11.05 0.84 2.25
CA SER A 180 10.99 2.13 2.91
C SER A 180 12.13 3.02 2.41
N ASN A 181 12.16 4.28 2.83
CA ASN A 181 13.14 5.28 2.41
C ASN A 181 14.46 5.25 3.20
N PHE A 182 14.86 4.09 3.69
CA PHE A 182 16.15 3.91 4.37
C PHE A 182 16.70 2.50 4.19
N TRP A 183 17.99 2.33 4.45
CA TRP A 183 18.65 1.02 4.51
C TRP A 183 19.55 0.95 5.75
N CYS A 184 19.59 -0.23 6.38
CA CYS A 184 20.40 -0.46 7.59
C CYS A 184 21.79 -1.01 7.31
N GLY A 185 22.16 -1.24 6.07
CA GLY A 185 23.48 -1.77 5.71
C GLY A 185 23.91 -1.44 4.30
N MET A 186 25.20 -1.67 4.05
CA MET A 186 25.82 -1.56 2.74
C MET A 186 26.72 -2.78 2.50
N THR A 187 26.79 -3.22 1.25
CA THR A 187 27.77 -4.24 0.82
C THR A 187 29.16 -3.64 0.73
N SER A 188 30.19 -4.48 0.59
CA SER A 188 31.56 -4.02 0.35
C SER A 188 31.72 -3.26 -0.97
N GLN A 189 30.82 -3.55 -1.95
CA GLN A 189 30.77 -2.87 -3.24
C GLN A 189 29.98 -1.56 -3.21
N GLY A 190 29.41 -1.18 -2.06
CA GLY A 190 28.67 0.06 -1.91
C GLY A 190 27.19 -0.01 -2.29
N TYR A 191 26.57 -1.20 -2.35
CA TYR A 191 25.15 -1.37 -2.57
C TYR A 191 24.35 -1.49 -1.26
N TYR A 192 23.05 -1.29 -1.35
CA TYR A 192 22.13 -1.43 -0.23
C TYR A 192 22.10 -2.86 0.29
N LYS A 193 21.98 -3.00 1.61
CA LYS A 193 21.83 -4.30 2.27
C LYS A 193 20.77 -4.21 3.35
N ARG A 194 19.82 -5.14 3.33
CA ARG A 194 18.95 -5.38 4.47
C ARG A 194 19.74 -6.14 5.53
N THR A 195 19.71 -5.62 6.75
CA THR A 195 20.27 -6.29 7.93
C THR A 195 19.13 -6.77 8.81
N GLU A 196 19.43 -7.56 9.83
CA GLU A 196 18.44 -8.04 10.80
C GLU A 196 17.68 -6.90 11.50
N GLU A 197 18.30 -5.71 11.61
CA GLU A 197 17.69 -4.53 12.24
C GLU A 197 16.64 -3.85 11.36
N TYR A 198 16.67 -4.06 10.04
CA TYR A 198 15.78 -3.38 9.10
C TYR A 198 14.30 -3.70 9.38
N ILE A 199 13.95 -4.97 9.47
CA ILE A 199 12.55 -5.42 9.66
C ILE A 199 11.94 -4.94 10.98
N PRO A 200 12.62 -5.04 12.14
CA PRO A 200 12.11 -4.49 13.40
C PRO A 200 11.85 -2.99 13.34
N ILE A 201 12.69 -2.20 12.68
CA ILE A 201 12.50 -0.76 12.52
C ILE A 201 11.32 -0.50 11.57
N ARG A 202 11.31 -1.15 10.39
CA ARG A 202 10.26 -0.98 9.37
C ARG A 202 8.87 -1.32 9.91
N ASN A 203 8.75 -2.39 10.69
CA ASN A 203 7.49 -2.86 11.26
C ASN A 203 7.18 -2.22 12.63
N ARG A 204 7.91 -1.15 13.04
CA ARG A 204 7.74 -0.43 14.30
C ARG A 204 7.77 -1.32 15.56
N LYS A 205 8.39 -2.50 15.45
CA LYS A 205 8.71 -3.32 16.64
C LYS A 205 9.82 -2.67 17.47
N ARG A 206 10.63 -1.84 16.84
CA ARG A 206 11.62 -0.96 17.46
C ARG A 206 11.32 0.47 17.03
N THR A 207 10.76 1.27 17.94
CA THR A 207 10.41 2.68 17.72
C THR A 207 11.53 3.59 18.16
N GLY A 208 11.69 4.74 17.50
CA GLY A 208 12.73 5.71 17.82
C GLY A 208 13.24 6.47 16.59
N CYS A 209 14.37 7.14 16.79
CA CYS A 209 15.15 7.73 15.73
C CYS A 209 16.48 6.96 15.62
N HIS A 210 16.62 6.17 14.56
CA HIS A 210 17.68 5.17 14.40
C HIS A 210 18.78 5.69 13.49
N ALA A 211 20.03 5.51 13.90
CA ALA A 211 21.19 5.78 13.06
C ALA A 211 21.27 4.72 11.95
N VAL A 212 21.30 5.17 10.70
CA VAL A 212 21.36 4.32 9.52
C VAL A 212 22.42 4.81 8.55
N PRO A 213 23.01 3.93 7.73
CA PRO A 213 24.04 4.34 6.75
C PRO A 213 23.46 5.08 5.55
N MET A 214 22.14 5.01 5.35
CA MET A 214 21.51 5.53 4.13
C MET A 214 20.04 5.88 4.34
N ILE A 215 19.66 7.06 3.89
CA ILE A 215 18.28 7.54 3.73
C ILE A 215 18.13 8.12 2.33
N HIS A 216 16.93 8.11 1.77
CA HIS A 216 16.64 8.62 0.45
C HIS A 216 15.22 9.18 0.31
N SER A 217 14.91 9.72 -0.84
CA SER A 217 13.63 10.27 -1.30
C SER A 217 13.03 11.37 -0.42
N THR A 218 12.92 11.17 0.90
CA THR A 218 12.45 12.22 1.83
C THR A 218 13.42 12.37 2.99
N MET A 219 14.00 13.58 3.16
CA MET A 219 14.94 13.89 4.23
C MET A 219 14.99 15.38 4.55
N LEU A 220 15.15 15.69 5.83
CA LEU A 220 15.35 17.04 6.37
C LEU A 220 16.83 17.25 6.73
N LEU A 221 17.42 18.31 6.22
CA LEU A 221 18.80 18.70 6.47
C LEU A 221 18.84 20.03 7.22
N ASP A 222 19.52 20.08 8.37
CA ASP A 222 19.78 21.30 9.14
C ASP A 222 20.99 22.04 8.56
N LEU A 223 20.73 23.15 7.88
CA LEU A 223 21.75 23.97 7.21
C LEU A 223 22.54 24.90 8.16
N ARG A 224 22.06 25.11 9.38
CA ARG A 224 22.70 25.94 10.40
C ARG A 224 23.98 25.29 10.93
N ARG A 225 24.06 23.95 10.81
CA ARG A 225 25.17 23.16 11.33
C ARG A 225 26.40 23.21 10.40
N LYS A 226 27.56 23.39 10.99
CA LYS A 226 28.84 23.42 10.24
C LYS A 226 29.09 22.16 9.42
N ALA A 227 28.78 20.99 9.98
CA ALA A 227 28.94 19.71 9.29
C ALA A 227 28.13 19.62 8.00
N SER A 228 26.96 20.28 7.93
CA SER A 228 26.11 20.27 6.74
C SER A 228 26.80 20.96 5.54
N ARG A 229 27.76 21.87 5.77
CA ARG A 229 28.45 22.61 4.69
C ARG A 229 29.26 21.70 3.76
N ALA A 230 29.71 20.56 4.28
CA ALA A 230 30.49 19.58 3.51
C ALA A 230 29.60 18.62 2.69
N LEU A 231 28.28 18.63 2.91
CA LEU A 231 27.37 17.78 2.17
C LEU A 231 27.18 18.26 0.73
N THR A 232 27.25 17.34 -0.20
CA THR A 232 27.10 17.62 -1.63
C THR A 232 26.43 16.45 -2.35
N PHE A 233 25.53 16.78 -3.29
CA PHE A 233 24.98 15.83 -4.24
C PHE A 233 25.83 15.75 -5.51
N TYR A 234 26.39 16.89 -5.95
CA TYR A 234 27.18 16.98 -7.17
C TYR A 234 28.26 18.09 -7.03
N PRO A 235 29.51 17.81 -7.50
CA PRO A 235 30.01 16.55 -8.08
C PRO A 235 30.11 15.44 -7.02
N ALA A 236 30.15 14.18 -7.49
CA ALA A 236 30.47 13.06 -6.62
C ALA A 236 31.82 13.29 -5.91
N HIS A 237 31.94 12.83 -4.67
CA HIS A 237 33.19 12.99 -3.91
C HIS A 237 34.36 12.32 -4.63
N ARG A 238 35.51 12.95 -4.65
CA ARG A 238 36.72 12.50 -5.39
C ARG A 238 37.13 11.04 -5.13
N HIS A 239 36.76 10.49 -3.99
CA HIS A 239 37.06 9.11 -3.60
C HIS A 239 35.87 8.16 -3.83
N TYR A 240 34.79 8.62 -4.47
CA TYR A 240 33.69 7.78 -4.88
C TYR A 240 34.07 7.11 -6.20
N LEU A 241 34.20 5.78 -6.18
CA LEU A 241 34.74 5.00 -7.31
C LEU A 241 33.75 3.95 -7.83
N TRP A 242 32.52 3.95 -7.32
CA TRP A 242 31.47 2.99 -7.72
C TRP A 242 30.60 3.53 -8.85
N ALA A 243 29.67 2.69 -9.32
CA ALA A 243 28.68 3.10 -10.30
C ALA A 243 27.90 4.32 -9.84
N LEU A 244 27.51 5.18 -10.78
CA LEU A 244 26.84 6.43 -10.47
C LEU A 244 25.40 6.12 -10.03
N ASP A 245 25.07 6.53 -8.82
CA ASP A 245 23.75 6.39 -8.18
C ASP A 245 23.63 7.57 -7.21
N ASP A 246 22.57 8.35 -7.32
CA ASP A 246 22.40 9.60 -6.57
C ASP A 246 22.26 9.38 -5.06
N ILE A 247 21.61 8.28 -4.64
CA ILE A 247 21.46 7.92 -3.24
C ILE A 247 22.82 7.51 -2.65
N MET A 248 23.58 6.70 -3.39
CA MET A 248 24.88 6.22 -2.96
C MET A 248 25.91 7.34 -2.91
N VAL A 249 25.93 8.23 -3.91
CA VAL A 249 26.82 9.40 -3.97
C VAL A 249 26.57 10.31 -2.77
N PHE A 250 25.31 10.60 -2.45
CA PHE A 250 24.97 11.45 -1.32
C PHE A 250 25.31 10.80 0.02
N SER A 251 24.99 9.51 0.19
CA SER A 251 25.32 8.76 1.41
C SER A 251 26.82 8.68 1.64
N PHE A 252 27.60 8.52 0.57
CA PHE A 252 29.05 8.57 0.65
C PHE A 252 29.56 9.97 1.05
N SER A 253 28.98 11.03 0.47
CA SER A 253 29.30 12.42 0.85
C SER A 253 29.03 12.68 2.33
N ALA A 254 27.87 12.22 2.85
CA ALA A 254 27.53 12.34 4.26
C ALA A 254 28.53 11.61 5.16
N ARG A 255 28.92 10.39 4.79
CA ARG A 255 29.95 9.63 5.51
C ARG A 255 31.31 10.32 5.53
N GLN A 256 31.74 10.88 4.39
CA GLN A 256 33.01 11.62 4.31
C GLN A 256 32.98 12.93 5.10
N ALA A 257 31.80 13.56 5.19
CA ALA A 257 31.58 14.75 6.01
C ALA A 257 31.43 14.44 7.51
N GLY A 258 31.46 13.17 7.92
CA GLY A 258 31.22 12.76 9.31
C GLY A 258 29.79 12.99 9.78
N VAL A 259 28.82 13.11 8.85
CA VAL A 259 27.41 13.32 9.17
C VAL A 259 26.69 11.99 9.24
N GLN A 260 26.21 11.66 10.43
CA GLN A 260 25.35 10.49 10.63
C GLN A 260 23.93 10.77 10.15
N MET A 261 23.38 9.86 9.38
CA MET A 261 21.98 9.87 8.93
C MET A 261 21.08 9.14 9.94
N PHE A 262 19.85 9.63 10.10
CA PHE A 262 18.87 9.06 11.00
C PHE A 262 17.54 8.86 10.28
N VAL A 263 16.85 7.77 10.59
CA VAL A 263 15.45 7.53 10.23
C VAL A 263 14.62 7.46 11.49
N CYS A 264 13.53 8.21 11.55
CA CYS A 264 12.64 8.25 12.71
C CYS A 264 11.31 7.57 12.37
N ASN A 265 10.81 6.74 13.29
CA ASN A 265 9.56 6.00 13.15
C ASN A 265 8.65 6.09 14.38
N TRP A 266 8.77 7.18 15.17
CA TRP A 266 7.91 7.44 16.33
C TRP A 266 6.43 7.43 15.97
N GLU A 267 6.10 8.01 14.81
CA GLU A 267 4.75 8.13 14.29
C GLU A 267 4.65 7.66 12.85
N HIS A 268 3.43 7.53 12.34
CA HIS A 268 3.20 7.37 10.92
C HIS A 268 3.39 8.73 10.24
N TYR A 269 4.38 8.85 9.38
CA TYR A 269 4.72 10.10 8.72
C TYR A 269 4.14 10.19 7.32
N GLY A 270 3.98 9.06 6.65
CA GLY A 270 3.46 9.02 5.29
C GLY A 270 3.83 7.77 4.53
N TYR A 271 3.63 7.84 3.24
CA TYR A 271 3.74 6.71 2.32
C TYR A 271 4.64 7.03 1.14
N LEU A 272 5.26 5.99 0.57
CA LEU A 272 5.97 6.06 -0.69
C LEU A 272 5.55 4.86 -1.57
N PRO A 273 5.56 5.01 -2.90
CA PRO A 273 5.32 3.89 -3.79
C PRO A 273 6.48 2.89 -3.74
N VAL A 274 6.21 1.67 -4.16
CA VAL A 274 7.27 0.69 -4.37
C VAL A 274 7.96 1.02 -5.70
N PRO A 275 9.30 1.10 -5.74
CA PRO A 275 10.00 1.34 -6.98
C PRO A 275 9.64 0.33 -8.07
N LEU A 276 9.51 0.82 -9.29
CA LEU A 276 9.23 -0.03 -10.45
C LEU A 276 10.44 -0.86 -10.82
N ARG A 277 10.20 -2.11 -11.21
CA ARG A 277 11.20 -2.93 -11.88
C ARG A 277 11.41 -2.44 -13.31
N SER A 278 12.58 -2.68 -13.87
CA SER A 278 12.95 -2.24 -15.24
C SER A 278 11.98 -2.69 -16.34
N GLN A 279 11.25 -3.78 -16.11
CA GLN A 279 10.28 -4.35 -17.06
C GLN A 279 8.85 -3.77 -16.93
N GLN A 280 8.57 -3.01 -15.88
CA GLN A 280 7.24 -2.49 -15.60
C GLN A 280 6.92 -1.23 -16.43
N THR A 281 5.62 -0.95 -16.69
CA THR A 281 5.17 0.17 -17.50
C THR A 281 4.83 1.41 -16.65
N LEU A 282 4.74 2.61 -17.25
CA LEU A 282 4.23 3.80 -16.54
C LEU A 282 2.81 3.60 -16.04
N GLU A 283 1.99 2.83 -16.76
CA GLU A 283 0.63 2.49 -16.32
C GLU A 283 0.66 1.69 -15.02
N GLU A 284 1.61 0.75 -14.87
CA GLU A 284 1.80 0.00 -13.62
C GLU A 284 2.31 0.88 -12.48
N GLU A 285 3.04 1.96 -12.77
CA GLU A 285 3.40 2.98 -11.77
C GLU A 285 2.16 3.73 -11.27
N VAL A 286 1.34 4.19 -12.20
CA VAL A 286 0.06 4.84 -11.88
C VAL A 286 -0.83 3.90 -11.07
N ASP A 287 -0.97 2.64 -11.46
CA ASP A 287 -1.77 1.65 -10.75
C ASP A 287 -1.22 1.37 -9.34
N SER A 288 0.10 1.30 -9.19
CA SER A 288 0.76 1.15 -7.89
C SER A 288 0.48 2.34 -6.97
N PHE A 289 0.54 3.56 -7.51
CA PHE A 289 0.21 4.77 -6.77
C PHE A 289 -1.29 4.83 -6.42
N VAL A 290 -2.17 4.53 -7.38
CA VAL A 290 -3.62 4.43 -7.17
C VAL A 290 -3.95 3.47 -6.04
N HIS A 291 -3.26 2.32 -5.98
CA HIS A 291 -3.45 1.38 -4.89
C HIS A 291 -3.07 1.99 -3.53
N THR A 292 -2.01 2.79 -3.45
CA THR A 292 -1.68 3.51 -2.21
C THR A 292 -2.83 4.43 -1.77
N LEU A 293 -3.50 5.09 -2.70
CA LEU A 293 -4.66 5.94 -2.41
C LEU A 293 -5.90 5.15 -1.93
N THR A 294 -5.99 3.86 -2.21
CA THR A 294 -7.07 3.01 -1.65
C THR A 294 -6.86 2.70 -0.18
N GLU A 295 -5.62 2.67 0.29
CA GLU A 295 -5.26 2.39 1.68
C GLU A 295 -5.28 3.65 2.57
N VAL A 296 -5.06 4.82 1.97
CA VAL A 296 -4.93 6.08 2.69
C VAL A 296 -5.92 7.11 2.15
N THR A 297 -6.76 7.64 3.03
CA THR A 297 -7.64 8.75 2.65
C THR A 297 -6.84 10.03 2.52
N LEU A 298 -6.65 10.50 1.29
CA LEU A 298 -5.93 11.72 0.97
C LEU A 298 -6.82 12.66 0.15
N GLU A 299 -6.83 13.90 0.58
CA GLU A 299 -7.42 14.99 -0.20
C GLU A 299 -6.35 15.56 -1.15
N PRO A 300 -6.65 15.71 -2.42
CA PRO A 300 -5.74 16.36 -3.37
C PRO A 300 -5.52 17.84 -3.02
N SER A 301 -4.66 18.50 -3.78
CA SER A 301 -4.41 19.92 -3.69
C SER A 301 -5.70 20.74 -3.87
N TYR A 302 -5.90 21.70 -3.00
CA TYR A 302 -7.00 22.65 -3.11
C TYR A 302 -6.86 23.60 -4.31
N TYR A 303 -5.64 23.83 -4.76
CA TYR A 303 -5.31 24.79 -5.82
C TYR A 303 -5.28 24.19 -7.23
N LEU A 304 -5.43 22.86 -7.36
CA LEU A 304 -5.46 22.19 -8.66
C LEU A 304 -6.88 21.79 -9.05
N ASN A 305 -7.23 22.05 -10.30
CA ASN A 305 -8.46 21.54 -10.87
C ASN A 305 -8.23 20.13 -11.45
N ILE A 306 -8.57 19.11 -10.67
CA ILE A 306 -8.39 17.73 -11.07
C ILE A 306 -9.68 17.24 -11.71
N PRO A 307 -9.64 16.82 -12.98
CA PRO A 307 -10.82 16.26 -13.62
C PRO A 307 -11.23 14.95 -12.92
N PRO A 308 -12.55 14.71 -12.74
CA PRO A 308 -13.01 13.45 -12.17
C PRO A 308 -12.57 12.28 -13.03
N ARG A 309 -12.17 11.18 -12.41
CA ARG A 309 -11.81 9.96 -13.14
C ARG A 309 -13.00 9.40 -13.89
N ASN A 310 -12.78 9.00 -15.12
CA ASN A 310 -13.77 8.26 -15.88
C ASN A 310 -14.02 6.91 -15.22
N LYS A 311 -15.28 6.66 -14.84
CA LYS A 311 -15.70 5.40 -14.26
C LYS A 311 -16.22 4.47 -15.35
N ASP A 312 -15.92 3.20 -15.24
CA ASP A 312 -16.46 2.16 -16.12
C ASP A 312 -16.85 0.91 -15.32
N ARG A 313 -17.66 0.05 -15.92
CA ARG A 313 -18.10 -1.23 -15.35
C ARG A 313 -17.26 -2.41 -15.78
N MET A 314 -16.06 -2.20 -16.31
CA MET A 314 -15.13 -3.27 -16.73
C MET A 314 -15.78 -4.33 -17.65
N ALA A 315 -16.70 -3.92 -18.53
CA ALA A 315 -17.52 -4.76 -19.40
C ALA A 315 -18.55 -5.66 -18.68
N PHE A 316 -18.77 -5.51 -17.36
CA PHE A 316 -19.89 -6.15 -16.68
C PHE A 316 -21.20 -5.45 -16.99
N SER A 317 -22.30 -6.23 -17.04
CA SER A 317 -23.65 -5.69 -17.17
C SER A 317 -23.99 -4.78 -15.98
N GLU A 318 -23.56 -5.16 -14.79
CA GLU A 318 -23.68 -4.39 -13.56
C GLU A 318 -22.62 -4.83 -12.54
N ILE A 319 -22.27 -3.92 -11.63
CA ILE A 319 -21.44 -4.21 -10.46
C ILE A 319 -22.22 -3.80 -9.23
N TYR A 320 -22.57 -4.77 -8.39
CA TYR A 320 -23.28 -4.53 -7.15
C TYR A 320 -22.33 -4.52 -5.97
N VAL A 321 -22.53 -3.57 -5.05
CA VAL A 321 -21.89 -3.56 -3.72
C VAL A 321 -22.97 -3.73 -2.67
N ILE A 322 -22.89 -4.80 -1.89
CA ILE A 322 -23.80 -5.09 -0.79
C ILE A 322 -23.34 -4.30 0.43
N ASN A 323 -24.20 -3.45 0.99
CA ASN A 323 -23.87 -2.65 2.15
C ASN A 323 -25.07 -2.49 3.09
N LEU A 324 -24.86 -2.70 4.38
CA LEU A 324 -25.85 -2.41 5.41
C LEU A 324 -26.02 -0.90 5.60
N LYS A 325 -27.26 -0.40 5.57
CA LYS A 325 -27.55 1.04 5.74
C LYS A 325 -26.90 1.66 6.98
N ARG A 326 -26.84 0.91 8.07
CA ARG A 326 -26.21 1.35 9.32
C ARG A 326 -24.69 1.40 9.29
N ARG A 327 -24.07 0.78 8.29
CA ARG A 327 -22.60 0.77 8.11
C ARG A 327 -22.18 1.87 7.14
N VAL A 328 -22.42 3.11 7.55
CA VAL A 328 -22.05 4.31 6.80
C VAL A 328 -20.53 4.40 6.61
N ASP A 329 -19.76 4.03 7.63
CA ASP A 329 -18.31 3.94 7.63
C ASP A 329 -17.77 3.08 6.48
N ARG A 330 -18.32 1.87 6.31
CA ARG A 330 -17.93 0.96 5.23
C ARG A 330 -18.35 1.49 3.86
N ARG A 331 -19.57 2.07 3.78
CA ARG A 331 -20.06 2.69 2.54
C ARG A 331 -19.16 3.82 2.06
N GLU A 332 -18.79 4.73 2.94
CA GLU A 332 -17.92 5.86 2.60
C GLU A 332 -16.53 5.40 2.18
N ARG A 333 -15.97 4.42 2.88
CA ARG A 333 -14.69 3.81 2.52
C ARG A 333 -14.75 3.20 1.11
N MET A 334 -15.78 2.39 0.83
CA MET A 334 -15.95 1.76 -0.48
C MET A 334 -16.18 2.80 -1.58
N LEU A 335 -16.98 3.85 -1.33
CA LEU A 335 -17.17 4.94 -2.29
C LEU A 335 -15.85 5.59 -2.67
N ARG A 336 -15.01 5.93 -1.68
CA ARG A 336 -13.68 6.52 -1.94
C ARG A 336 -12.78 5.58 -2.73
N THR A 337 -12.71 4.32 -2.31
CA THR A 337 -11.89 3.30 -3.00
C THR A 337 -12.30 3.13 -4.45
N LEU A 338 -13.61 3.00 -4.72
CA LEU A 338 -14.15 2.82 -6.07
C LEU A 338 -14.00 4.08 -6.94
N GLU A 339 -14.07 5.27 -6.33
CA GLU A 339 -13.75 6.54 -7.01
C GLU A 339 -12.30 6.55 -7.49
N VAL A 340 -11.37 6.22 -6.59
CA VAL A 340 -9.93 6.14 -6.88
C VAL A 340 -9.63 5.11 -7.96
N LEU A 341 -10.30 3.93 -7.92
CA LEU A 341 -10.15 2.88 -8.94
C LEU A 341 -10.86 3.19 -10.26
N GLY A 342 -11.72 4.21 -10.31
CA GLY A 342 -12.52 4.53 -11.49
C GLY A 342 -13.50 3.41 -11.84
N ILE A 343 -14.17 2.83 -10.85
CA ILE A 343 -15.16 1.74 -11.03
C ILE A 343 -16.56 2.28 -10.77
N GLU A 344 -17.46 2.10 -11.73
CA GLU A 344 -18.88 2.42 -11.60
C GLU A 344 -19.63 1.27 -10.97
N VAL A 345 -20.36 1.51 -9.88
CA VAL A 345 -21.09 0.50 -9.14
C VAL A 345 -22.50 0.94 -8.75
N THR A 346 -23.36 -0.03 -8.47
CA THR A 346 -24.65 0.16 -7.84
C THR A 346 -24.61 -0.37 -6.41
N PHE A 347 -24.76 0.51 -5.42
CA PHE A 347 -24.92 0.08 -4.03
C PHE A 347 -26.29 -0.50 -3.81
N THR A 348 -26.31 -1.71 -3.25
CA THR A 348 -27.54 -2.42 -2.88
C THR A 348 -27.64 -2.49 -1.36
N ASP A 349 -28.77 -2.03 -0.81
CA ASP A 349 -29.02 -2.13 0.62
C ASP A 349 -29.09 -3.60 1.03
N ALA A 350 -28.20 -4.01 1.92
CA ALA A 350 -28.24 -5.35 2.50
C ALA A 350 -29.46 -5.52 3.40
N VAL A 351 -29.98 -6.73 3.44
CA VAL A 351 -31.04 -7.09 4.38
C VAL A 351 -30.44 -7.18 5.79
N ASP A 352 -30.88 -6.30 6.68
CA ASP A 352 -30.45 -6.36 8.09
C ASP A 352 -31.17 -7.51 8.81
N GLY A 353 -30.46 -8.62 8.99
CA GLY A 353 -30.99 -9.81 9.67
C GLY A 353 -31.47 -9.53 11.09
N LYS A 354 -30.84 -8.55 11.79
CA LYS A 354 -31.26 -8.16 13.15
C LYS A 354 -32.64 -7.51 13.19
N ALA A 355 -33.06 -6.89 12.07
CA ALA A 355 -34.37 -6.27 11.94
C ALA A 355 -35.47 -7.26 11.55
N LEU A 356 -35.13 -8.48 11.10
CA LEU A 356 -36.09 -9.52 10.72
C LEU A 356 -36.75 -10.14 11.95
N ASN A 357 -38.08 -10.24 11.94
CA ASN A 357 -38.84 -10.97 12.95
C ASN A 357 -39.31 -12.33 12.41
N SER A 358 -39.75 -13.21 13.31
CA SER A 358 -40.16 -14.56 12.96
C SER A 358 -41.35 -14.61 11.99
N SER A 359 -42.29 -13.64 12.08
CA SER A 359 -43.44 -13.57 11.17
C SER A 359 -43.00 -13.21 9.75
N GLN A 360 -42.01 -12.35 9.59
CA GLN A 360 -41.42 -11.99 8.29
C GLN A 360 -40.67 -13.18 7.67
N LEU A 361 -39.91 -13.93 8.48
CA LEU A 361 -39.23 -15.14 8.00
C LEU A 361 -40.22 -16.18 7.51
N LEU A 362 -41.29 -16.40 8.26
CA LEU A 362 -42.35 -17.32 7.87
C LEU A 362 -43.07 -16.86 6.58
N ALA A 363 -43.39 -15.58 6.46
CA ALA A 363 -44.02 -15.01 5.27
C ALA A 363 -43.15 -15.14 4.00
N LEU A 364 -41.81 -15.12 4.15
CA LEU A 364 -40.87 -15.35 3.07
C LEU A 364 -40.60 -16.84 2.79
N GLY A 365 -41.20 -17.75 3.58
CA GLY A 365 -40.97 -19.19 3.47
C GLY A 365 -39.54 -19.58 3.82
N ILE A 366 -38.91 -18.85 4.76
CA ILE A 366 -37.51 -19.09 5.16
C ILE A 366 -37.51 -20.13 6.27
N GLU A 367 -36.90 -21.28 5.95
CA GLU A 367 -36.68 -22.37 6.90
C GLU A 367 -35.19 -22.76 6.86
N MET A 368 -34.61 -23.02 8.02
CA MET A 368 -33.25 -23.54 8.12
C MET A 368 -33.20 -24.95 7.54
N LEU A 369 -32.10 -25.28 6.87
CA LEU A 369 -31.85 -26.66 6.42
C LEU A 369 -31.97 -27.62 7.62
N PRO A 370 -32.78 -28.70 7.52
CA PRO A 370 -32.93 -29.66 8.62
C PRO A 370 -31.58 -30.22 9.09
N GLY A 371 -31.34 -30.13 10.39
CA GLY A 371 -30.08 -30.59 11.00
C GLY A 371 -28.85 -29.68 10.76
N TYR A 372 -29.04 -28.52 10.12
CA TYR A 372 -27.92 -27.61 9.93
C TYR A 372 -27.30 -27.16 11.25
N LYS A 373 -26.00 -27.29 11.32
CA LYS A 373 -25.15 -26.71 12.37
C LYS A 373 -23.87 -26.17 11.72
N ASP A 374 -23.52 -24.99 12.14
CA ASP A 374 -22.25 -24.38 11.74
C ASP A 374 -21.09 -25.37 12.00
N PRO A 375 -20.23 -25.61 11.02
CA PRO A 375 -19.19 -26.65 11.11
C PRO A 375 -18.16 -26.40 12.21
N TYR A 376 -18.02 -25.17 12.66
CA TYR A 376 -16.97 -24.74 13.60
C TYR A 376 -17.50 -24.48 15.00
N SER A 377 -18.60 -23.73 15.12
CA SER A 377 -19.20 -23.34 16.40
C SER A 377 -20.33 -24.26 16.83
N ASN A 378 -20.75 -25.20 15.97
CA ASN A 378 -21.88 -26.11 16.22
C ASN A 378 -23.22 -25.40 16.55
N ARG A 379 -23.34 -24.12 16.19
CA ARG A 379 -24.54 -23.29 16.40
C ARG A 379 -25.54 -23.41 15.23
N VAL A 380 -26.75 -22.99 15.45
CA VAL A 380 -27.75 -22.86 14.41
C VAL A 380 -27.54 -21.61 13.56
N LEU A 381 -28.20 -21.54 12.41
CA LEU A 381 -28.22 -20.39 11.51
C LEU A 381 -28.63 -19.11 12.26
N THR A 382 -27.85 -18.04 12.09
CA THR A 382 -28.11 -16.75 12.73
C THR A 382 -29.00 -15.86 11.86
N ARG A 383 -29.61 -14.85 12.46
CA ARG A 383 -30.35 -13.82 11.71
C ARG A 383 -29.43 -12.98 10.80
N GLY A 384 -28.20 -12.76 11.21
CA GLY A 384 -27.20 -12.07 10.39
C GLY A 384 -26.86 -12.86 9.13
N GLU A 385 -26.67 -14.17 9.23
CA GLU A 385 -26.46 -15.06 8.08
C GLU A 385 -27.69 -15.13 7.16
N ILE A 386 -28.89 -15.14 7.72
CA ILE A 386 -30.15 -15.04 6.93
C ILE A 386 -30.16 -13.71 6.14
N GLY A 387 -29.84 -12.58 6.79
CA GLY A 387 -29.77 -11.27 6.13
C GLY A 387 -28.71 -11.22 5.03
N CYS A 388 -27.53 -11.80 5.27
CA CYS A 388 -26.49 -11.94 4.26
C CYS A 388 -26.98 -12.77 3.07
N PHE A 389 -27.55 -13.94 3.32
CA PHE A 389 -28.10 -14.80 2.26
C PHE A 389 -29.15 -14.07 1.42
N LEU A 390 -30.11 -13.42 2.07
CA LEU A 390 -31.15 -12.66 1.38
C LEU A 390 -30.61 -11.51 0.54
N SER A 391 -29.54 -10.88 0.97
CA SER A 391 -28.89 -9.82 0.21
C SER A 391 -28.36 -10.34 -1.12
N HIS A 392 -27.66 -11.47 -1.10
CA HIS A 392 -27.19 -12.15 -2.31
C HIS A 392 -28.35 -12.68 -3.16
N TYR A 393 -29.33 -13.30 -2.55
CA TYR A 393 -30.53 -13.81 -3.22
C TYR A 393 -31.30 -12.74 -3.99
N ASN A 394 -31.44 -11.55 -3.41
CA ASN A 394 -32.07 -10.40 -4.06
C ASN A 394 -31.28 -9.96 -5.30
N ILE A 395 -29.93 -9.99 -5.26
CA ILE A 395 -29.09 -9.70 -6.43
C ILE A 395 -29.29 -10.76 -7.51
N TRP A 396 -29.29 -12.06 -7.17
CA TRP A 396 -29.55 -13.13 -8.16
C TRP A 396 -30.92 -12.96 -8.84
N THR A 397 -31.91 -12.56 -8.06
CA THR A 397 -33.25 -12.24 -8.59
C THR A 397 -33.21 -11.06 -9.56
N GLN A 398 -32.47 -10.00 -9.23
CA GLN A 398 -32.30 -8.84 -10.12
C GLN A 398 -31.54 -9.21 -11.40
N VAL A 399 -30.47 -10.00 -11.29
CA VAL A 399 -29.69 -10.49 -12.44
C VAL A 399 -30.62 -11.23 -13.41
N LEU A 400 -31.46 -12.12 -12.89
CA LEU A 400 -32.43 -12.85 -13.72
C LEU A 400 -33.51 -11.93 -14.31
N ALA A 401 -34.10 -11.05 -13.51
CA ALA A 401 -35.16 -10.16 -13.94
C ALA A 401 -34.68 -9.15 -15.01
N ARG A 402 -33.45 -8.67 -14.90
CA ARG A 402 -32.85 -7.70 -15.84
C ARG A 402 -32.07 -8.36 -16.97
N GLN A 403 -32.03 -9.68 -17.04
CA GLN A 403 -31.29 -10.46 -18.06
C GLN A 403 -29.80 -10.06 -18.16
N GLN A 404 -29.14 -9.80 -17.03
CA GLN A 404 -27.75 -9.40 -16.97
C GLN A 404 -26.84 -10.58 -17.27
N GLN A 405 -26.02 -10.48 -18.32
CA GLN A 405 -25.23 -11.61 -18.81
C GLN A 405 -24.06 -11.97 -17.87
N GLN A 406 -23.41 -10.95 -17.31
CA GLN A 406 -22.34 -11.11 -16.33
C GLN A 406 -22.35 -9.94 -15.35
N THR A 407 -22.33 -10.27 -14.07
CA THR A 407 -22.47 -9.32 -12.98
C THR A 407 -21.38 -9.56 -11.95
N LEU A 408 -20.71 -8.50 -11.51
CA LEU A 408 -19.79 -8.57 -10.38
C LEU A 408 -20.54 -8.21 -9.09
N VAL A 409 -20.42 -9.04 -8.08
CA VAL A 409 -21.01 -8.84 -6.75
C VAL A 409 -19.86 -8.69 -5.75
N LEU A 410 -19.92 -7.63 -4.95
CA LEU A 410 -18.91 -7.27 -3.95
C LEU A 410 -19.57 -7.06 -2.60
N GLU A 411 -18.90 -7.44 -1.52
CA GLU A 411 -19.25 -7.05 -0.15
C GLU A 411 -18.56 -5.72 0.22
N ASP A 412 -18.95 -5.08 1.32
CA ASP A 412 -18.48 -3.74 1.69
C ASP A 412 -17.24 -3.71 2.59
N ASP A 413 -16.73 -4.86 3.02
CA ASP A 413 -15.57 -5.00 3.91
C ASP A 413 -14.33 -5.58 3.23
N ILE A 414 -14.19 -5.32 1.95
CA ILE A 414 -13.10 -5.82 1.12
C ILE A 414 -11.99 -4.79 0.90
N ARG A 415 -10.81 -5.32 0.60
CA ARG A 415 -9.64 -4.61 0.07
C ARG A 415 -9.33 -5.16 -1.31
N PHE A 416 -8.94 -4.25 -2.20
CA PHE A 416 -8.57 -4.60 -3.57
C PHE A 416 -7.08 -4.85 -3.69
N GLU A 417 -6.70 -5.89 -4.41
CA GLU A 417 -5.31 -6.11 -4.78
C GLU A 417 -4.83 -5.07 -5.79
N PRO A 418 -3.51 -4.82 -5.85
CA PRO A 418 -2.94 -3.99 -6.91
C PRO A 418 -3.37 -4.46 -8.29
N ASP A 419 -3.55 -3.50 -9.19
CA ASP A 419 -3.93 -3.75 -10.58
C ASP A 419 -5.25 -4.52 -10.72
N PHE A 420 -6.13 -4.43 -9.71
CA PHE A 420 -7.40 -5.15 -9.67
C PHE A 420 -8.18 -5.04 -10.98
N LYS A 421 -8.35 -3.81 -11.46
CA LYS A 421 -9.17 -3.52 -12.65
C LYS A 421 -8.59 -4.14 -13.92
N SER A 422 -7.30 -3.96 -14.15
CA SER A 422 -6.59 -4.50 -15.32
C SER A 422 -6.49 -6.03 -15.27
N ARG A 423 -6.18 -6.58 -14.09
CA ARG A 423 -6.10 -8.03 -13.89
C ARG A 423 -7.45 -8.72 -14.09
N LEU A 424 -8.53 -8.20 -13.50
CA LEU A 424 -9.85 -8.79 -13.66
C LEU A 424 -10.34 -8.72 -15.11
N LYS A 425 -10.13 -7.57 -15.80
CA LYS A 425 -10.42 -7.44 -17.24
C LYS A 425 -9.65 -8.48 -18.07
N ALA A 426 -8.35 -8.67 -17.80
CA ALA A 426 -7.53 -9.65 -18.50
C ALA A 426 -8.04 -11.09 -18.28
N ILE A 427 -8.33 -11.47 -17.05
CA ILE A 427 -8.87 -12.79 -16.72
C ILE A 427 -10.20 -13.05 -17.43
N MET A 428 -11.14 -12.09 -17.38
CA MET A 428 -12.43 -12.24 -18.06
C MET A 428 -12.29 -12.32 -19.59
N SER A 429 -11.34 -11.59 -20.16
CA SER A 429 -11.00 -11.70 -21.59
C SER A 429 -10.43 -13.07 -21.94
N ASP A 430 -9.58 -13.64 -21.09
CA ASP A 430 -9.03 -14.99 -21.28
C ASP A 430 -10.12 -16.06 -21.19
N VAL A 431 -11.03 -15.94 -20.22
CA VAL A 431 -12.21 -16.81 -20.07
C VAL A 431 -13.07 -16.79 -21.35
N GLN A 432 -13.34 -15.58 -21.86
CA GLN A 432 -14.11 -15.41 -23.10
C GLN A 432 -13.40 -16.00 -24.32
N ARG A 433 -12.10 -15.76 -24.44
CA ARG A 433 -11.26 -16.27 -25.54
C ARG A 433 -11.18 -17.79 -25.55
N ALA A 434 -11.09 -18.40 -24.35
CA ALA A 434 -11.10 -19.84 -24.16
C ALA A 434 -12.49 -20.46 -24.34
N ARG A 435 -13.56 -19.67 -24.47
CA ARG A 435 -14.96 -20.12 -24.51
C ARG A 435 -15.28 -21.05 -23.35
N LEU A 436 -14.77 -20.73 -22.16
CA LEU A 436 -15.04 -21.52 -20.95
C LEU A 436 -16.52 -21.34 -20.56
N ASP A 437 -17.23 -22.44 -20.38
CA ASP A 437 -18.54 -22.41 -19.75
C ASP A 437 -18.39 -22.22 -18.25
N TRP A 438 -19.05 -21.22 -17.69
CA TRP A 438 -18.98 -20.89 -16.27
C TRP A 438 -20.29 -20.27 -15.77
N ASP A 439 -20.55 -20.48 -14.49
CA ASP A 439 -21.71 -19.90 -13.79
C ASP A 439 -21.26 -18.88 -12.73
N LEU A 440 -20.18 -19.18 -12.00
CA LEU A 440 -19.64 -18.35 -10.93
C LEU A 440 -18.11 -18.37 -10.95
N ILE A 441 -17.50 -17.19 -10.80
CA ILE A 441 -16.04 -17.05 -10.66
C ILE A 441 -15.77 -16.24 -9.39
N TYR A 442 -15.20 -16.88 -8.37
CA TYR A 442 -14.75 -16.17 -7.17
C TYR A 442 -13.61 -15.22 -7.52
N VAL A 443 -13.70 -13.99 -7.03
CA VAL A 443 -12.66 -12.96 -7.10
C VAL A 443 -11.97 -12.80 -5.74
N GLY A 444 -12.73 -13.05 -4.67
CA GLY A 444 -12.24 -13.11 -3.29
C GLY A 444 -13.03 -14.13 -2.49
N ARG A 445 -12.32 -15.01 -1.81
CA ARG A 445 -12.87 -16.08 -0.94
C ARG A 445 -11.81 -16.54 0.05
N LYS A 446 -12.19 -17.35 1.03
CA LYS A 446 -11.28 -18.07 1.92
C LYS A 446 -11.25 -19.55 1.55
N ARG A 447 -10.07 -20.10 1.28
CA ARG A 447 -9.84 -21.54 1.10
C ARG A 447 -9.71 -22.21 2.46
N LEU A 448 -10.48 -23.27 2.68
CA LEU A 448 -10.40 -24.07 3.91
C LEU A 448 -9.61 -25.36 3.73
N GLN A 449 -9.52 -25.86 2.51
CA GLN A 449 -8.70 -27.04 2.18
C GLN A 449 -7.41 -26.60 1.47
N VAL A 450 -6.32 -26.50 2.23
CA VAL A 450 -4.99 -26.09 1.68
C VAL A 450 -3.98 -27.26 1.61
N LYS A 451 -4.37 -28.45 2.06
CA LYS A 451 -3.48 -29.62 2.01
C LYS A 451 -3.12 -30.08 0.60
N HIS A 452 -4.02 -29.82 -0.35
CA HIS A 452 -3.82 -30.15 -1.76
C HIS A 452 -4.03 -28.89 -2.60
N PRO A 453 -3.16 -28.61 -3.59
CA PRO A 453 -3.37 -27.49 -4.49
C PRO A 453 -4.65 -27.73 -5.33
N GLU A 454 -5.42 -26.68 -5.52
CA GLU A 454 -6.58 -26.70 -6.41
C GLU A 454 -6.13 -26.86 -7.86
N SER A 455 -6.96 -27.55 -8.66
CA SER A 455 -6.61 -27.84 -10.05
C SER A 455 -6.74 -26.61 -10.92
N TRP A 456 -5.70 -26.28 -11.67
CA TRP A 456 -5.73 -25.24 -12.68
C TRP A 456 -6.72 -25.58 -13.81
N VAL A 457 -7.35 -24.55 -14.34
CA VAL A 457 -8.17 -24.69 -15.55
C VAL A 457 -7.23 -24.76 -16.76
N GLN A 458 -7.38 -25.83 -17.54
CA GLN A 458 -6.50 -26.08 -18.68
C GLN A 458 -6.54 -24.90 -19.67
N GLY A 459 -5.39 -24.38 -20.04
CA GLY A 459 -5.25 -23.25 -20.96
C GLY A 459 -5.45 -21.85 -20.34
N LEU A 460 -5.74 -21.76 -19.04
CA LEU A 460 -5.90 -20.49 -18.32
C LEU A 460 -4.93 -20.40 -17.15
N LYS A 461 -4.13 -19.33 -17.11
CA LYS A 461 -3.03 -19.19 -16.13
C LYS A 461 -3.50 -18.72 -14.75
N ASN A 462 -4.61 -18.00 -14.67
CA ASN A 462 -5.07 -17.29 -13.47
C ASN A 462 -6.43 -17.80 -12.98
N LEU A 463 -6.79 -19.05 -13.28
CA LEU A 463 -8.07 -19.62 -12.90
C LEU A 463 -7.90 -21.07 -12.42
N VAL A 464 -8.52 -21.37 -11.28
CA VAL A 464 -8.55 -22.70 -10.66
C VAL A 464 -9.98 -23.20 -10.46
N LYS A 465 -10.15 -24.51 -10.29
CA LYS A 465 -11.40 -25.11 -9.83
C LYS A 465 -11.42 -25.06 -8.31
N PRO A 466 -12.35 -24.33 -7.68
CA PRO A 466 -12.37 -24.17 -6.24
C PRO A 466 -12.77 -25.47 -5.55
N ASP A 467 -12.12 -25.74 -4.43
CA ASP A 467 -12.57 -26.70 -3.44
C ASP A 467 -13.47 -26.00 -2.40
N TYR A 468 -13.78 -26.68 -1.29
CA TYR A 468 -14.58 -26.11 -0.24
C TYR A 468 -14.03 -24.77 0.22
N SER A 469 -14.88 -23.75 0.13
CA SER A 469 -14.50 -22.34 0.30
C SER A 469 -15.47 -21.66 1.22
N TYR A 470 -14.98 -20.66 1.93
CA TYR A 470 -15.73 -19.78 2.82
C TYR A 470 -15.64 -18.33 2.34
N TRP A 471 -16.48 -17.46 2.86
CA TRP A 471 -16.60 -16.06 2.52
C TRP A 471 -16.98 -15.78 1.06
N THR A 472 -17.84 -14.82 0.91
CA THR A 472 -18.33 -14.34 -0.39
C THR A 472 -17.85 -12.92 -0.69
N LEU A 473 -16.57 -12.61 -0.38
CA LEU A 473 -15.99 -11.26 -0.52
C LEU A 473 -16.30 -10.62 -1.87
N GLY A 474 -16.24 -11.41 -2.94
CA GLY A 474 -16.66 -10.98 -4.26
C GLY A 474 -16.59 -12.11 -5.27
N TYR A 475 -17.55 -12.11 -6.20
CA TYR A 475 -17.63 -13.09 -7.28
C TYR A 475 -18.29 -12.50 -8.52
N VAL A 476 -17.93 -13.04 -9.68
CA VAL A 476 -18.63 -12.79 -10.94
C VAL A 476 -19.69 -13.87 -11.13
N LEU A 477 -20.91 -13.48 -11.49
CA LEU A 477 -22.06 -14.36 -11.69
C LEU A 477 -22.58 -14.21 -13.11
N SER A 478 -22.80 -15.34 -13.80
CA SER A 478 -23.49 -15.36 -15.09
C SER A 478 -25.01 -15.38 -14.91
N LEU A 479 -25.74 -14.98 -15.95
CA LEU A 479 -27.22 -15.10 -15.97
C LEU A 479 -27.66 -16.55 -15.70
N GLN A 480 -26.97 -17.52 -16.29
CA GLN A 480 -27.24 -18.93 -16.09
C GLN A 480 -26.95 -19.40 -14.67
N GLY A 481 -25.85 -18.88 -14.07
CA GLY A 481 -25.51 -19.13 -12.67
C GLY A 481 -26.59 -18.63 -11.71
N ALA A 482 -27.04 -17.38 -11.90
CA ALA A 482 -28.16 -16.82 -11.11
C ALA A 482 -29.41 -17.67 -11.21
N LYS A 483 -29.75 -18.12 -12.41
CA LYS A 483 -30.90 -19.03 -12.63
C LYS A 483 -30.75 -20.34 -11.87
N LYS A 484 -29.59 -21.00 -11.95
CA LYS A 484 -29.32 -22.26 -11.24
C LYS A 484 -29.43 -22.10 -9.71
N LEU A 485 -28.89 -21.00 -9.16
CA LEU A 485 -28.97 -20.71 -7.73
C LEU A 485 -30.43 -20.50 -7.26
N LEU A 486 -31.25 -19.79 -8.04
CA LEU A 486 -32.65 -19.55 -7.73
C LEU A 486 -33.50 -20.81 -7.93
N ASP A 487 -33.27 -21.61 -8.99
CA ASP A 487 -33.98 -22.87 -9.28
C ASP A 487 -33.76 -23.93 -8.19
N ALA A 488 -32.67 -23.82 -7.41
CA ALA A 488 -32.42 -24.68 -6.24
C ALA A 488 -33.40 -24.46 -5.08
N LYS A 489 -34.22 -23.38 -5.12
CA LYS A 489 -35.21 -22.99 -4.10
C LYS A 489 -34.63 -23.01 -2.68
N PRO A 490 -33.60 -22.23 -2.40
CA PRO A 490 -32.83 -22.33 -1.15
C PRO A 490 -33.59 -21.81 0.09
N LEU A 491 -34.62 -20.98 -0.05
CA LEU A 491 -35.25 -20.29 1.08
C LEU A 491 -35.88 -21.28 2.08
N GLY A 492 -36.53 -22.37 1.65
CA GLY A 492 -37.11 -23.38 2.52
C GLY A 492 -36.12 -24.42 3.07
N LYS A 493 -34.85 -24.26 2.83
CA LYS A 493 -33.73 -25.12 3.28
C LYS A 493 -32.45 -24.34 3.33
N MET A 494 -32.49 -23.21 4.05
CA MET A 494 -31.44 -22.21 4.07
C MET A 494 -30.27 -22.65 4.93
N LEU A 495 -29.06 -22.38 4.43
CA LEU A 495 -27.79 -22.38 5.15
C LEU A 495 -27.05 -21.10 4.77
N PRO A 496 -25.97 -20.70 5.43
CA PRO A 496 -25.21 -19.51 5.07
C PRO A 496 -24.82 -19.51 3.59
N VAL A 497 -24.75 -18.35 2.96
CA VAL A 497 -24.47 -18.24 1.51
C VAL A 497 -23.12 -18.84 1.12
N ASP A 498 -22.13 -18.71 1.97
CA ASP A 498 -20.79 -19.27 1.80
C ASP A 498 -20.73 -20.79 1.97
N GLU A 499 -21.70 -21.40 2.63
CA GLU A 499 -21.94 -22.85 2.68
C GLU A 499 -22.80 -23.32 1.50
N PHE A 500 -23.81 -22.53 1.11
CA PHE A 500 -24.71 -22.86 0.02
C PHE A 500 -23.99 -22.94 -1.34
N LEU A 501 -23.10 -22.00 -1.63
CA LEU A 501 -22.37 -22.00 -2.90
C LEU A 501 -21.54 -23.29 -3.10
N PRO A 502 -20.72 -23.75 -2.11
CA PRO A 502 -20.03 -25.05 -2.20
C PRO A 502 -20.96 -26.26 -2.37
N VAL A 503 -22.15 -26.23 -1.77
CA VAL A 503 -23.18 -27.27 -2.06
C VAL A 503 -23.54 -27.27 -3.55
N MET A 504 -23.76 -26.10 -4.13
CA MET A 504 -24.22 -25.98 -5.52
C MET A 504 -23.19 -26.42 -6.57
N PHE A 505 -21.89 -26.31 -6.27
CA PHE A 505 -20.81 -26.85 -7.13
C PHE A 505 -20.21 -28.18 -6.62
N ASN A 506 -20.94 -28.86 -5.72
CA ASN A 506 -20.66 -30.23 -5.26
C ASN A 506 -19.30 -30.39 -4.56
N LYS A 507 -18.94 -29.43 -3.70
CA LYS A 507 -17.67 -29.41 -2.93
C LYS A 507 -17.85 -29.22 -1.42
N HIS A 508 -19.08 -29.26 -0.94
CA HIS A 508 -19.34 -29.20 0.49
C HIS A 508 -18.93 -30.51 1.18
N PRO A 509 -18.25 -30.49 2.35
CA PRO A 509 -17.75 -31.69 3.02
C PRO A 509 -18.84 -32.58 3.62
N LYS A 510 -20.02 -32.01 3.92
CA LYS A 510 -21.14 -32.76 4.49
C LYS A 510 -22.12 -33.21 3.40
N GLU A 511 -22.08 -34.49 3.06
CA GLU A 511 -22.98 -35.09 2.06
C GLU A 511 -24.46 -34.97 2.45
N GLU A 512 -24.75 -35.01 3.74
CA GLU A 512 -26.12 -34.86 4.28
C GLU A 512 -26.75 -33.50 3.89
N TYR A 513 -25.99 -32.41 3.84
CA TYR A 513 -26.48 -31.11 3.40
C TYR A 513 -26.69 -31.08 1.89
N MET A 514 -25.75 -31.69 1.14
CA MET A 514 -25.84 -31.78 -0.31
C MET A 514 -27.07 -32.59 -0.76
N ALA A 515 -27.51 -33.58 0.02
CA ALA A 515 -28.68 -34.44 -0.31
C ALA A 515 -30.02 -33.66 -0.43
N TYR A 516 -30.12 -32.49 0.21
CA TYR A 516 -31.30 -31.63 0.09
C TYR A 516 -31.39 -30.89 -1.25
N PHE A 517 -30.35 -30.90 -2.06
CA PHE A 517 -30.23 -30.19 -3.34
C PHE A 517 -30.00 -31.19 -4.48
N GLU A 518 -31.05 -31.53 -5.23
CA GLU A 518 -30.97 -32.51 -6.31
C GLU A 518 -30.04 -32.09 -7.45
N LYS A 519 -30.08 -30.79 -7.84
CA LYS A 519 -29.29 -30.25 -8.91
C LYS A 519 -28.15 -29.43 -8.32
N ARG A 520 -26.93 -29.98 -8.35
CA ARG A 520 -25.68 -29.37 -7.88
C ARG A 520 -24.71 -29.27 -9.04
N ASN A 521 -25.05 -28.46 -10.05
CA ASN A 521 -24.34 -28.35 -11.32
C ASN A 521 -23.86 -26.93 -11.62
N LEU A 522 -23.61 -26.16 -10.57
CA LEU A 522 -23.01 -24.84 -10.71
C LEU A 522 -21.56 -24.98 -11.18
N LEU A 523 -21.22 -24.39 -12.32
CA LEU A 523 -19.86 -24.38 -12.84
C LEU A 523 -19.08 -23.23 -12.18
N ALA A 524 -18.40 -23.56 -11.07
CA ALA A 524 -17.66 -22.60 -10.28
C ALA A 524 -16.18 -22.63 -10.56
N PHE A 525 -15.56 -21.45 -10.60
CA PHE A 525 -14.13 -21.22 -10.72
C PHE A 525 -13.67 -20.17 -9.72
N SER A 526 -12.37 -19.99 -9.57
CA SER A 526 -11.78 -18.94 -8.74
C SER A 526 -10.55 -18.35 -9.41
N VAL A 527 -10.42 -17.05 -9.32
CA VAL A 527 -9.15 -16.40 -9.70
C VAL A 527 -8.03 -16.85 -8.76
N GLU A 528 -6.83 -17.01 -9.30
CA GLU A 528 -5.63 -17.35 -8.52
C GLU A 528 -4.43 -16.57 -9.10
N PRO A 529 -3.73 -15.75 -8.31
CA PRO A 529 -4.03 -15.37 -6.92
C PRO A 529 -5.30 -14.53 -6.82
N LEU A 530 -5.92 -14.54 -5.65
CA LEU A 530 -7.14 -13.76 -5.36
C LEU A 530 -6.90 -12.26 -5.60
N LEU A 531 -7.96 -11.54 -5.95
CA LEU A 531 -7.93 -10.10 -6.21
C LEU A 531 -8.63 -9.26 -5.13
N LEU A 532 -9.32 -9.92 -4.20
CA LEU A 532 -10.01 -9.28 -3.08
C LEU A 532 -9.68 -10.01 -1.79
N TYR A 533 -9.49 -9.24 -0.73
CA TYR A 533 -9.24 -9.68 0.63
C TYR A 533 -10.14 -8.91 1.61
N PRO A 534 -10.40 -9.42 2.83
CA PRO A 534 -11.15 -8.67 3.82
C PRO A 534 -10.33 -7.49 4.35
N THR A 535 -11.01 -6.43 4.81
CA THR A 535 -10.34 -5.28 5.43
C THR A 535 -9.67 -5.63 6.75
N HIS A 536 -10.32 -6.48 7.53
CA HIS A 536 -9.83 -6.97 8.81
C HIS A 536 -10.12 -8.45 8.93
N TYR A 537 -9.19 -9.17 9.51
CA TYR A 537 -9.38 -10.57 9.86
C TYR A 537 -9.91 -10.71 11.28
N THR A 538 -10.53 -11.84 11.57
CA THR A 538 -11.01 -12.15 12.92
C THR A 538 -9.87 -12.02 13.93
N GLY A 539 -10.12 -11.28 15.03
CA GLY A 539 -9.11 -11.01 16.07
C GLY A 539 -8.21 -9.80 15.82
N GLU A 540 -8.25 -9.18 14.63
CA GLU A 540 -7.52 -7.93 14.40
C GLU A 540 -8.23 -6.71 15.02
N PRO A 541 -7.48 -5.67 15.42
CA PRO A 541 -8.07 -4.41 15.85
C PRO A 541 -8.95 -3.82 14.73
N GLY A 542 -10.20 -3.48 15.06
CA GLY A 542 -11.15 -2.94 14.11
C GLY A 542 -12.04 -3.98 13.41
N TYR A 543 -11.82 -5.28 13.65
CA TYR A 543 -12.74 -6.31 13.16
C TYR A 543 -14.12 -6.19 13.81
N VAL A 544 -15.15 -6.13 12.98
CA VAL A 544 -16.56 -6.15 13.42
C VAL A 544 -17.34 -7.06 12.48
N SER A 545 -17.84 -8.16 13.01
CA SER A 545 -18.74 -9.05 12.26
C SER A 545 -20.20 -8.61 12.39
N ASP A 546 -20.88 -8.51 11.27
CA ASP A 546 -22.34 -8.26 11.20
C ASP A 546 -23.15 -9.57 11.11
N THR A 547 -22.48 -10.69 10.80
CA THR A 547 -23.07 -12.04 10.71
C THR A 547 -22.87 -12.89 11.94
N GLU A 548 -22.11 -12.47 12.91
CA GLU A 548 -21.58 -13.11 14.12
C GLU A 548 -20.22 -13.77 13.91
N THR A 549 -19.41 -13.71 14.98
CA THR A 549 -18.07 -14.28 14.99
C THR A 549 -18.12 -15.80 14.94
N SER A 550 -17.53 -16.34 13.92
CA SER A 550 -17.17 -17.75 13.87
C SER A 550 -15.84 -17.93 14.62
N THR A 551 -15.75 -18.89 15.50
CA THR A 551 -14.53 -19.25 16.26
C THR A 551 -13.51 -20.05 15.45
N ILE A 552 -13.66 -20.09 14.13
CA ILE A 552 -12.81 -20.81 13.17
C ILE A 552 -11.30 -20.54 13.37
N TRP A 553 -10.98 -19.37 13.91
CA TRP A 553 -9.62 -18.87 14.01
C TRP A 553 -8.82 -19.41 15.19
N ASP A 554 -9.50 -20.04 16.13
CA ASP A 554 -8.88 -20.62 17.32
C ASP A 554 -8.32 -22.03 17.07
N ASP A 555 -8.61 -22.62 15.89
CA ASP A 555 -8.11 -23.93 15.50
C ASP A 555 -6.89 -23.80 14.58
N GLU A 556 -5.70 -23.79 15.18
CA GLU A 556 -4.40 -23.73 14.47
C GLU A 556 -4.18 -24.92 13.51
N SER A 557 -5.02 -25.96 13.56
CA SER A 557 -4.91 -27.12 12.67
C SER A 557 -5.46 -26.87 11.28
N ILE A 558 -6.22 -25.79 11.07
CA ILE A 558 -6.82 -25.44 9.77
C ILE A 558 -5.98 -24.39 9.07
N GLY A 559 -5.08 -24.83 8.21
CA GLY A 559 -4.33 -23.93 7.33
C GLY A 559 -5.23 -23.23 6.30
N THR A 560 -5.08 -21.92 6.13
CA THR A 560 -5.85 -21.10 5.19
C THR A 560 -4.93 -20.34 4.25
N ASP A 561 -5.43 -19.84 3.10
CA ASP A 561 -4.65 -19.00 2.18
C ASP A 561 -4.13 -17.72 2.82
N TRP A 562 -4.85 -17.23 3.81
CA TRP A 562 -4.42 -16.09 4.60
C TRP A 562 -3.07 -16.35 5.28
N ASP A 563 -2.87 -17.56 5.82
CA ASP A 563 -1.62 -17.94 6.48
C ASP A 563 -0.44 -17.89 5.50
N ARG A 564 -0.64 -18.23 4.23
CA ARG A 564 0.42 -18.17 3.21
C ARG A 564 0.88 -16.76 2.90
N GLN A 565 -0.01 -15.79 2.89
CA GLN A 565 0.34 -14.40 2.56
C GLN A 565 0.91 -13.64 3.76
N HIS A 566 0.46 -13.96 4.97
CA HIS A 566 1.01 -13.40 6.21
C HIS A 566 2.26 -14.16 6.70
N ILE A 567 2.49 -15.38 6.25
CA ILE A 567 3.75 -16.10 6.43
C ILE A 567 4.92 -15.32 5.82
N HIS A 568 4.76 -14.66 4.68
CA HIS A 568 5.79 -13.73 4.16
C HIS A 568 6.06 -12.54 5.10
N VAL A 569 5.14 -12.20 5.99
CA VAL A 569 5.31 -11.17 7.03
C VAL A 569 5.83 -11.77 8.34
N ASN A 570 5.50 -13.03 8.67
CA ASN A 570 5.83 -13.67 9.95
C ASN A 570 6.89 -14.78 9.90
N HIS A 571 7.19 -15.37 8.74
CA HIS A 571 8.12 -16.53 8.62
C HIS A 571 9.56 -16.18 8.26
N ASN A 572 10.06 -15.00 8.60
CA ASN A 572 11.50 -14.82 8.79
C ASN A 572 11.95 -15.19 10.22
N ARG A 573 11.33 -16.21 10.83
CA ARG A 573 11.88 -16.93 11.97
C ARG A 573 12.42 -18.27 11.48
N GLY A 574 13.71 -18.27 11.11
CA GLY A 574 14.45 -19.50 10.86
C GLY A 574 14.54 -19.88 9.38
N ASP A 575 15.73 -19.72 8.90
CA ASP A 575 16.40 -20.18 7.69
C ASP A 575 16.67 -19.11 6.63
N ALA A 576 17.59 -18.21 7.01
CA ALA A 576 18.46 -17.54 6.05
C ALA A 576 19.60 -18.51 5.68
N SER A 577 19.31 -19.64 5.03
CA SER A 577 20.32 -20.40 4.31
C SER A 577 20.37 -19.91 2.87
N SER A 578 21.33 -19.04 2.62
CA SER A 578 22.13 -18.89 1.40
C SER A 578 21.56 -19.49 0.11
N MET A 579 20.90 -18.64 -0.71
CA MET A 579 21.08 -18.73 -2.15
C MET A 579 21.92 -17.54 -2.63
N PRO A 580 22.94 -17.73 -3.45
CA PRO A 580 23.69 -16.63 -4.03
C PRO A 580 22.81 -15.97 -5.11
N ILE A 581 22.29 -14.81 -4.79
CA ILE A 581 21.63 -13.94 -5.77
C ILE A 581 22.76 -13.33 -6.60
N SER A 582 22.69 -13.50 -7.91
CA SER A 582 23.66 -12.92 -8.84
C SER A 582 23.65 -11.40 -8.75
N ASP A 583 24.82 -10.77 -8.78
CA ASP A 583 25.03 -9.32 -8.64
C ASP A 583 24.28 -8.41 -9.65
N ARG A 584 23.50 -8.99 -10.55
CA ARG A 584 22.70 -8.25 -11.56
C ARG A 584 21.26 -7.94 -11.14
N ASP A 585 20.71 -8.66 -10.17
CA ASP A 585 19.31 -8.53 -9.76
C ASP A 585 19.06 -7.42 -8.71
N HIS A 586 20.11 -6.83 -8.15
CA HIS A 586 19.98 -5.82 -7.10
C HIS A 586 19.54 -4.42 -7.56
N ARG A 587 19.60 -4.13 -8.86
CA ARG A 587 19.04 -2.87 -9.41
C ARG A 587 17.52 -2.90 -9.55
N ASP A 588 16.92 -4.09 -9.56
CA ASP A 588 15.48 -4.29 -9.77
C ASP A 588 14.67 -4.34 -8.46
N GLU A 589 15.31 -4.23 -7.29
CA GLU A 589 14.64 -4.16 -5.98
C GLU A 589 14.44 -2.73 -5.44
N LEU A 590 14.78 -1.71 -6.24
CA LEU A 590 14.52 -0.29 -5.94
C LEU A 590 13.16 0.15 -6.47
#